data_6300cde5aaaf4e5d4294497a391163d5
#
_entry.id   6300cde5aaaf4e5d4294497a391163d5
#
_cell.length_a   1.000
_cell.length_b   1.000
_cell.length_c   1.000
_cell.angle_alpha   90.00
_cell.angle_beta   90.00
_cell.angle_gamma   90.00
#
_symmetry.space_group_name_H-M   'P 1'
#
loop_
_entity.id
_entity.type
_entity.pdbx_description
1 polymer ?
#
loop_
_entity_poly.entity_id
_entity_poly.type
_entity_poly.pdbx_seq_one_letter_code
_entity_poly.pdbx_strand_id
1 'polypeptide(L)'
;MKFRNPIFLALLSLAFVCSTSTAANLGGEKHAAKGVNCAVCHGTTNPPIAPETATCIQCHDKKALMEKTSKIKPTNPHTSPHYGDDLDCTNCHKMHSPSENYCSQCHNFEYKVP
;
A
#
# COMPACT_ATOMS: atom_id res chain seq x y z
N MET A 1 64.39 -26.63 -26.12
CA MET A 1 63.78 -25.75 -25.05
C MET A 1 62.32 -25.57 -25.33
N LYS A 2 61.45 -26.21 -24.54
CA LYS A 2 59.95 -26.12 -24.67
C LYS A 2 59.45 -25.18 -23.66
N PHE A 3 58.94 -24.02 -24.07
CA PHE A 3 58.19 -23.09 -23.19
C PHE A 3 56.72 -23.51 -23.17
N ARG A 4 56.28 -24.00 -22.02
CA ARG A 4 54.87 -24.27 -21.73
C ARG A 4 54.28 -23.04 -21.03
N ASN A 5 53.46 -22.31 -21.76
CA ASN A 5 52.65 -21.24 -21.13
C ASN A 5 51.46 -21.88 -20.42
N PRO A 6 51.26 -21.62 -19.11
CA PRO A 6 49.98 -21.92 -18.46
C PRO A 6 49.00 -20.78 -18.74
N ILE A 7 47.92 -21.10 -19.45
CA ILE A 7 46.78 -20.21 -19.61
C ILE A 7 46.06 -20.18 -18.28
N PHE A 8 46.15 -19.06 -17.58
CA PHE A 8 45.33 -18.78 -16.41
C PHE A 8 43.91 -18.49 -16.87
N LEU A 9 42.98 -19.44 -16.67
CA LEU A 9 41.57 -19.29 -16.87
C LEU A 9 41.03 -18.54 -15.64
N ALA A 10 40.87 -17.22 -15.73
CA ALA A 10 40.21 -16.43 -14.73
C ALA A 10 38.68 -16.67 -14.85
N LEU A 11 38.15 -17.51 -13.95
CA LEU A 11 36.72 -17.67 -13.77
C LEU A 11 36.15 -16.42 -13.10
N LEU A 12 35.55 -15.55 -13.91
CA LEU A 12 34.80 -14.39 -13.44
C LEU A 12 33.47 -14.88 -12.88
N SER A 13 33.40 -15.13 -11.57
CA SER A 13 32.16 -15.44 -10.86
C SER A 13 31.30 -14.18 -10.78
N LEU A 14 30.33 -14.09 -11.70
CA LEU A 14 29.29 -13.05 -11.66
C LEU A 14 28.38 -13.33 -10.46
N ALA A 15 28.63 -12.64 -9.34
CA ALA A 15 27.74 -12.68 -8.19
C ALA A 15 26.43 -11.97 -8.58
N PHE A 16 25.39 -12.76 -8.83
CA PHE A 16 24.04 -12.27 -9.04
C PHE A 16 23.53 -11.72 -7.70
N VAL A 17 23.68 -10.42 -7.49
CA VAL A 17 23.08 -9.73 -6.34
C VAL A 17 21.58 -9.71 -6.58
N CYS A 18 20.89 -10.69 -6.00
CA CYS A 18 19.44 -10.69 -5.91
C CYS A 18 19.06 -9.52 -5.00
N SER A 19 18.72 -8.37 -5.59
CA SER A 19 18.16 -7.26 -4.85
C SER A 19 16.82 -7.73 -4.28
N THR A 20 16.79 -8.01 -2.97
CA THR A 20 15.54 -8.21 -2.24
C THR A 20 14.79 -6.87 -2.26
N SER A 21 13.87 -6.71 -3.22
CA SER A 21 12.88 -5.65 -3.16
C SER A 21 12.18 -5.83 -1.82
N THR A 22 12.40 -4.89 -0.88
CA THR A 22 11.55 -4.81 0.30
C THR A 22 10.14 -4.59 -0.22
N ALA A 23 9.30 -5.60 -0.12
CA ALA A 23 7.90 -5.50 -0.46
C ALA A 23 7.35 -4.28 0.29
N ALA A 24 6.79 -3.32 -0.46
CA ALA A 24 6.12 -2.21 0.17
C ALA A 24 5.05 -2.81 1.08
N ASN A 25 4.96 -2.35 2.34
CA ASN A 25 4.01 -2.88 3.32
C ASN A 25 2.60 -2.41 2.94
N LEU A 26 2.05 -3.00 1.88
CA LEU A 26 0.80 -2.62 1.25
C LEU A 26 -0.39 -2.94 2.15
N GLY A 27 -1.47 -2.17 2.00
CA GLY A 27 -2.69 -2.36 2.76
C GLY A 27 -3.24 -3.78 2.64
N GLY A 28 -3.24 -4.36 1.44
CA GLY A 28 -3.68 -5.73 1.20
C GLY A 28 -2.82 -6.78 1.93
N GLU A 29 -1.51 -6.59 2.00
CA GLU A 29 -0.60 -7.47 2.74
C GLU A 29 -0.85 -7.41 4.25
N LYS A 30 -1.09 -6.21 4.79
CA LYS A 30 -1.45 -6.02 6.20
C LYS A 30 -2.74 -6.75 6.55
N HIS A 31 -3.74 -6.72 5.67
CA HIS A 31 -5.01 -7.43 5.84
C HIS A 31 -4.82 -8.95 5.75
N ALA A 32 -4.09 -9.42 4.75
CA ALA A 32 -3.77 -10.84 4.58
C ALA A 32 -3.03 -11.41 5.82
N ALA A 33 -2.08 -10.67 6.38
CA ALA A 33 -1.38 -11.03 7.61
C ALA A 33 -2.29 -11.13 8.83
N LYS A 34 -3.48 -10.53 8.79
CA LYS A 34 -4.53 -10.63 9.82
C LYS A 34 -5.60 -11.69 9.50
N GLY A 35 -5.40 -12.49 8.44
CA GLY A 35 -6.33 -13.54 8.04
C GLY A 35 -7.51 -13.05 7.18
N VAL A 36 -7.50 -11.79 6.73
CA VAL A 36 -8.50 -11.26 5.79
C VAL A 36 -8.13 -11.72 4.38
N ASN A 37 -8.88 -12.63 3.81
CA ASN A 37 -8.63 -13.15 2.48
C ASN A 37 -9.22 -12.26 1.37
N CYS A 38 -8.83 -12.52 0.13
CA CYS A 38 -9.22 -11.71 -1.03
C CYS A 38 -10.75 -11.58 -1.21
N ALA A 39 -11.49 -12.65 -0.94
CA ALA A 39 -12.94 -12.69 -1.13
C ALA A 39 -13.70 -11.81 -0.13
N VAL A 40 -13.12 -11.49 1.03
CA VAL A 40 -13.75 -10.56 1.99
C VAL A 40 -13.92 -9.17 1.39
N CYS A 41 -12.95 -8.73 0.58
CA CYS A 41 -13.00 -7.42 -0.08
C CYS A 41 -13.63 -7.50 -1.48
N HIS A 42 -13.32 -8.54 -2.25
CA HIS A 42 -13.68 -8.63 -3.67
C HIS A 42 -14.89 -9.50 -3.98
N GLY A 43 -15.44 -10.20 -2.98
CA GLY A 43 -16.44 -11.22 -3.22
C GLY A 43 -15.89 -12.46 -3.94
N THR A 44 -16.78 -13.29 -4.46
CA THR A 44 -16.45 -14.57 -5.14
C THR A 44 -16.73 -14.54 -6.62
N THR A 45 -17.05 -13.38 -7.20
CA THR A 45 -17.35 -13.22 -8.62
C THR A 45 -16.09 -13.25 -9.48
N ASN A 46 -16.25 -13.56 -10.76
CA ASN A 46 -15.18 -13.49 -11.75
C ASN A 46 -15.66 -12.69 -12.98
N PRO A 47 -15.08 -11.53 -13.29
CA PRO A 47 -13.95 -10.89 -12.58
C PRO A 47 -14.31 -10.43 -11.16
N PRO A 48 -13.32 -10.26 -10.28
CA PRO A 48 -13.55 -9.78 -8.91
C PRO A 48 -14.08 -8.35 -8.91
N ILE A 49 -14.97 -8.03 -7.98
CA ILE A 49 -15.57 -6.71 -7.83
C ILE A 49 -14.57 -5.80 -7.07
N ALA A 50 -14.45 -4.55 -7.49
CA ALA A 50 -13.71 -3.55 -6.71
C ALA A 50 -14.46 -3.26 -5.40
N PRO A 51 -13.78 -3.28 -4.23
CA PRO A 51 -14.43 -2.98 -2.96
C PRO A 51 -14.78 -1.50 -2.85
N GLU A 52 -15.94 -1.22 -2.27
CA GLU A 52 -16.41 0.12 -1.94
C GLU A 52 -16.23 0.40 -0.45
N THR A 53 -16.44 1.65 -0.04
CA THR A 53 -16.40 2.08 1.38
C THR A 53 -17.27 1.18 2.28
N ALA A 54 -18.42 0.73 1.80
CA ALA A 54 -19.31 -0.18 2.52
C ALA A 54 -18.63 -1.49 2.95
N THR A 55 -17.68 -1.98 2.17
CA THR A 55 -16.88 -3.18 2.52
C THR A 55 -15.92 -2.87 3.67
N CYS A 56 -15.27 -1.72 3.62
CA CYS A 56 -14.27 -1.31 4.62
C CYS A 56 -14.90 -1.13 6.00
N ILE A 57 -16.06 -0.47 6.06
CA ILE A 57 -16.74 -0.12 7.32
C ILE A 57 -17.40 -1.32 8.03
N GLN A 58 -17.41 -2.49 7.42
CA GLN A 58 -17.81 -3.71 8.13
C GLN A 58 -16.86 -4.06 9.29
N CYS A 59 -15.61 -3.62 9.21
CA CYS A 59 -14.59 -3.84 10.23
C CYS A 59 -14.01 -2.54 10.79
N HIS A 60 -14.05 -1.45 10.02
CA HIS A 60 -13.51 -0.15 10.39
C HIS A 60 -14.64 0.82 10.77
N ASP A 61 -14.74 1.15 12.04
CA ASP A 61 -15.74 2.11 12.53
C ASP A 61 -15.37 3.55 12.12
N LYS A 62 -16.20 4.18 11.27
CA LYS A 62 -15.99 5.56 10.79
C LYS A 62 -15.88 6.57 11.92
N LYS A 63 -16.73 6.46 12.94
CA LYS A 63 -16.74 7.40 14.06
C LYS A 63 -15.45 7.30 14.86
N ALA A 64 -15.00 6.09 15.15
CA ALA A 64 -13.73 5.88 15.83
C ALA A 64 -12.53 6.40 15.01
N LEU A 65 -12.56 6.27 13.68
CA LEU A 65 -11.53 6.83 12.80
C LEU A 65 -11.54 8.36 12.83
N MET A 66 -12.71 9.00 12.77
CA MET A 66 -12.85 10.45 12.88
C MET A 66 -12.31 10.97 14.22
N GLU A 67 -12.64 10.31 15.31
CA GLU A 67 -12.14 10.67 16.65
C GLU A 67 -10.63 10.51 16.75
N LYS A 68 -10.09 9.39 16.28
CA LYS A 68 -8.66 9.09 16.28
C LYS A 68 -7.84 10.12 15.50
N THR A 69 -8.40 10.64 14.42
CA THR A 69 -7.73 11.58 13.51
C THR A 69 -8.10 13.05 13.77
N SER A 70 -8.93 13.33 14.76
CA SER A 70 -9.46 14.68 15.08
C SER A 70 -8.38 15.75 15.32
N LYS A 71 -7.19 15.33 15.76
CA LYS A 71 -6.04 16.23 16.03
C LYS A 71 -5.14 16.46 14.84
N ILE A 72 -5.36 15.78 13.70
CA ILE A 72 -4.55 15.97 12.48
C ILE A 72 -4.81 17.36 11.91
N LYS A 73 -3.75 18.03 11.52
CA LYS A 73 -3.77 19.37 10.95
C LYS A 73 -3.34 19.34 9.47
N PRO A 74 -3.84 20.26 8.64
CA PRO A 74 -4.68 21.43 8.97
C PRO A 74 -6.17 21.09 9.22
N THR A 75 -6.66 19.94 8.73
CA THR A 75 -8.02 19.46 8.97
C THR A 75 -8.02 17.94 9.14
N ASN A 76 -9.08 17.41 9.76
CA ASN A 76 -9.25 15.96 9.88
C ASN A 76 -9.51 15.34 8.49
N PRO A 77 -8.68 14.42 7.99
CA PRO A 77 -8.87 13.80 6.67
C PRO A 77 -10.15 12.95 6.57
N HIS A 78 -10.66 12.44 7.70
CA HIS A 78 -11.88 11.62 7.73
C HIS A 78 -13.17 12.41 7.96
N THR A 79 -13.07 13.74 8.08
CA THR A 79 -14.23 14.65 8.16
C THR A 79 -13.85 16.02 7.59
N SER A 80 -13.51 16.01 6.30
CA SER A 80 -13.03 17.22 5.62
C SER A 80 -14.17 18.18 5.29
N PRO A 81 -13.88 19.49 5.16
CA PRO A 81 -14.90 20.47 4.78
C PRO A 81 -15.55 20.21 3.42
N HIS A 82 -14.86 19.50 2.51
CA HIS A 82 -15.38 19.22 1.16
C HIS A 82 -16.29 18.00 1.09
N TYR A 83 -15.98 16.98 1.88
CA TYR A 83 -16.59 15.65 1.76
C TYR A 83 -17.30 15.20 3.04
N GLY A 84 -17.14 15.94 4.15
CA GLY A 84 -17.57 15.40 5.42
C GLY A 84 -16.87 14.08 5.72
N ASP A 85 -17.65 13.06 5.99
CA ASP A 85 -17.19 11.67 6.19
C ASP A 85 -17.51 10.74 5.00
N ASP A 86 -17.87 11.30 3.85
CA ASP A 86 -18.33 10.56 2.66
C ASP A 86 -17.22 10.30 1.63
N LEU A 87 -15.99 10.76 1.86
CA LEU A 87 -14.89 10.47 0.97
C LEU A 87 -14.59 8.96 0.99
N ASP A 88 -14.54 8.35 -0.20
CA ASP A 88 -14.24 6.93 -0.33
C ASP A 88 -12.87 6.59 0.25
N CYS A 89 -12.83 5.53 1.04
CA CYS A 89 -11.60 5.05 1.68
C CYS A 89 -10.48 4.79 0.66
N THR A 90 -10.84 4.27 -0.51
CA THR A 90 -9.92 3.92 -1.59
C THR A 90 -9.31 5.12 -2.30
N ASN A 91 -9.79 6.34 -2.07
CA ASN A 91 -9.15 7.54 -2.60
C ASN A 91 -7.75 7.75 -1.98
N CYS A 92 -7.59 7.39 -0.71
CA CYS A 92 -6.31 7.48 -0.01
C CYS A 92 -5.69 6.11 0.26
N HIS A 93 -6.48 5.16 0.78
CA HIS A 93 -6.00 3.85 1.21
C HIS A 93 -6.00 2.86 0.05
N LYS A 94 -4.83 2.68 -0.56
CA LYS A 94 -4.62 1.70 -1.63
C LYS A 94 -4.23 0.35 -1.04
N MET A 95 -4.89 -0.73 -1.52
CA MET A 95 -4.61 -2.08 -1.01
C MET A 95 -3.48 -2.78 -1.77
N HIS A 96 -3.34 -2.51 -3.06
CA HIS A 96 -2.39 -3.18 -3.96
C HIS A 96 -1.30 -2.25 -4.51
N SER A 97 -1.25 -1.02 -4.03
CA SER A 97 -0.22 -0.03 -4.32
C SER A 97 0.04 0.82 -3.06
N PRO A 98 1.07 1.65 -3.03
CA PRO A 98 1.26 2.61 -1.94
C PRO A 98 0.07 3.53 -1.79
N SER A 99 -0.34 3.77 -0.54
CA SER A 99 -1.40 4.73 -0.22
C SER A 99 -0.99 6.16 -0.60
N GLU A 100 -1.95 7.00 -0.89
CA GLU A 100 -1.75 8.35 -1.41
C GLU A 100 -2.48 9.39 -0.56
N ASN A 101 -1.92 10.58 -0.50
CA ASN A 101 -2.63 11.73 0.06
C ASN A 101 -3.51 12.36 -1.03
N TYR A 102 -4.79 11.99 -1.07
CA TYR A 102 -5.76 12.52 -2.06
C TYR A 102 -5.85 14.05 -2.04
N CYS A 103 -5.74 14.67 -0.86
CA CYS A 103 -5.84 16.13 -0.73
C CYS A 103 -4.67 16.87 -1.39
N SER A 104 -3.54 16.21 -1.62
CA SER A 104 -2.35 16.81 -2.25
C SER A 104 -2.57 17.19 -3.72
N GLN A 105 -3.65 16.74 -4.35
CA GLN A 105 -4.02 17.15 -5.71
C GLN A 105 -4.35 18.65 -5.79
N CYS A 106 -4.78 19.26 -4.68
CA CYS A 106 -5.15 20.69 -4.64
C CYS A 106 -4.49 21.45 -3.46
N HIS A 107 -4.05 20.74 -2.42
CA HIS A 107 -3.52 21.33 -1.20
C HIS A 107 -2.12 20.83 -0.88
N ASN A 108 -1.27 21.66 -0.32
CA ASN A 108 0.05 21.28 0.17
C ASN A 108 -0.03 20.65 1.59
N PHE A 109 -1.00 19.75 1.81
CA PHE A 109 -1.12 19.04 3.06
C PHE A 109 -0.21 17.81 3.05
N GLU A 110 0.55 17.61 4.12
CA GLU A 110 1.50 16.50 4.24
C GLU A 110 0.91 15.34 5.08
N TYR A 111 -0.25 14.82 4.68
CA TYR A 111 -0.82 13.67 5.35
C TYR A 111 -0.04 12.40 5.03
N LYS A 112 0.31 11.67 6.09
CA LYS A 112 0.86 10.31 5.97
C LYS A 112 -0.29 9.32 6.01
N VAL A 113 -0.58 8.70 4.88
CA VAL A 113 -1.59 7.66 4.75
C VAL A 113 -0.94 6.30 5.02
N PRO A 114 -1.38 5.53 6.05
CA PRO A 114 -0.78 4.27 6.46
C PRO A 114 -1.01 3.10 5.48
#